data_26a5079a678e32e6e3bce71467817bec
#
_entry.id   26a5079a678e32e6e3bce71467817bec
#
_cell.length_a   1.000
_cell.length_b   1.000
_cell.length_c   1.000
_cell.angle_alpha   90.00
_cell.angle_beta   90.00
_cell.angle_gamma   90.00
#
_symmetry.space_group_name_H-M   'P 1'
#
loop_
_entity.id
_entity.type
_entity.pdbx_description
1 polymer ?
#
loop_
_entity_poly.entity_id
_entity_poly.type
_entity_poly.pdbx_seq_one_letter_code
_entity_poly.pdbx_strand_id
1 'polypeptide(L)'
;MFHHFTVKTADAACAAFAFSTTASFAAECQPSKWGAGDQIGNSNYITKEKTLAASKLVTTGKAYRLGMETNRMTPAYPPRNYAVTVVQPGQVGGVTIGPNKLNYNDDIVMGWNGVGSQLDGFGHIGIENMYYNCNKAGDFAQITGLTKLGIETVPAIATRGILLDMTALLNGGQMLKEGTAFNQTEIEAALKRQGIKAIEKGDVVLFYTGWLSLVGKDDKRYNSGEPGLGVGGAKYLASLGVAAVGADSWGLEVLPFEKDAGVFGVHQTLLPEN
;
A
#
# COMPACT_ATOMS: atom_id res chain seq x y z
N MET A 1 38.86 68.90 44.69
CA MET A 1 37.47 68.56 44.91
C MET A 1 37.24 67.19 44.22
N PHE A 2 37.48 66.11 44.98
CA PHE A 2 37.41 64.75 44.44
C PHE A 2 36.07 64.12 44.85
N HIS A 3 35.26 63.74 43.84
CA HIS A 3 34.02 63.04 44.05
C HIS A 3 34.31 61.50 44.03
N HIS A 4 33.99 60.85 45.12
CA HIS A 4 34.02 59.41 45.26
C HIS A 4 32.74 58.83 44.64
N PHE A 5 32.87 57.92 43.64
CA PHE A 5 31.81 57.07 43.12
C PHE A 5 31.87 55.73 43.81
N THR A 6 30.84 55.45 44.55
CA THR A 6 30.60 54.12 45.16
C THR A 6 29.92 53.20 44.15
N VAL A 7 30.59 52.11 43.82
CA VAL A 7 30.01 51.05 42.95
C VAL A 7 29.26 50.07 43.84
N LYS A 8 27.95 49.91 43.60
CA LYS A 8 27.15 48.89 44.23
C LYS A 8 27.26 47.62 43.36
N THR A 9 27.80 46.54 43.99
CA THR A 9 27.80 45.21 43.41
C THR A 9 26.39 44.62 43.51
N ALA A 10 25.80 44.25 42.37
CA ALA A 10 24.55 43.51 42.29
C ALA A 10 24.88 42.01 42.24
N ASP A 11 24.44 41.29 43.28
CA ASP A 11 24.50 39.82 43.27
C ASP A 11 23.54 39.25 42.24
N ALA A 12 24.10 38.65 41.19
CA ALA A 12 23.33 37.89 40.23
C ALA A 12 23.15 36.43 40.71
N ALA A 13 21.96 36.10 41.20
CA ALA A 13 21.57 34.73 41.50
C ALA A 13 21.40 33.96 40.15
N CYS A 14 22.34 33.07 39.86
CA CYS A 14 22.19 32.08 38.79
C CYS A 14 21.18 31.02 39.19
N ALA A 15 19.95 31.11 38.66
CA ALA A 15 19.00 30.01 38.75
C ALA A 15 19.41 28.91 37.74
N ALA A 16 19.94 27.83 38.24
CA ALA A 16 20.20 26.62 37.45
C ALA A 16 18.88 25.98 37.04
N PHE A 17 18.44 26.14 35.81
CA PHE A 17 17.36 25.33 35.24
C PHE A 17 17.91 23.93 34.97
N ALA A 18 17.53 22.98 35.81
CA ALA A 18 17.73 21.58 35.53
C ALA A 18 16.77 21.16 34.38
N PHE A 19 17.28 21.04 33.16
CA PHE A 19 16.56 20.37 32.07
C PHE A 19 16.52 18.89 32.41
N SER A 20 15.38 18.42 32.93
CA SER A 20 15.07 17.00 32.96
C SER A 20 14.85 16.56 31.52
N THR A 21 15.88 15.99 30.90
CA THR A 21 15.71 15.21 29.65
C THR A 21 14.97 13.94 30.03
N THR A 22 13.65 13.93 29.86
CA THR A 22 12.91 12.68 29.76
C THR A 22 13.42 11.98 28.50
N ALA A 23 14.33 11.01 28.70
CA ALA A 23 14.67 10.08 27.64
C ALA A 23 13.37 9.34 27.30
N SER A 24 12.73 9.74 26.21
CA SER A 24 11.71 8.94 25.57
C SER A 24 12.43 7.69 25.07
N PHE A 25 12.32 6.60 25.81
CA PHE A 25 12.70 5.29 25.30
C PHE A 25 11.72 5.02 24.14
N ALA A 26 12.15 5.29 22.92
CA ALA A 26 11.49 4.72 21.75
C ALA A 26 11.43 3.20 22.02
N ALA A 27 10.24 2.64 22.01
CA ALA A 27 10.08 1.19 22.20
C ALA A 27 11.00 0.49 21.21
N GLU A 28 11.88 -0.38 21.70
CA GLU A 28 12.82 -1.09 20.86
C GLU A 28 11.99 -1.92 19.85
N CYS A 29 12.27 -1.76 18.56
CA CYS A 29 11.53 -2.47 17.52
C CYS A 29 11.65 -3.99 17.77
N GLN A 30 10.53 -4.68 17.78
CA GLN A 30 10.51 -6.13 17.96
C GLN A 30 10.47 -6.83 16.59
N PRO A 31 11.32 -7.84 16.37
CA PRO A 31 11.24 -8.66 15.16
C PRO A 31 9.86 -9.32 15.00
N SER A 32 9.47 -9.59 13.77
CA SER A 32 8.21 -10.26 13.47
C SER A 32 8.18 -11.68 14.08
N LYS A 33 6.98 -12.21 14.28
CA LYS A 33 6.76 -13.60 14.72
C LYS A 33 7.37 -14.66 13.80
N TRP A 34 7.76 -14.28 12.59
CA TRP A 34 8.39 -15.14 11.59
C TRP A 34 9.92 -15.14 11.70
N GLY A 35 10.48 -14.36 12.59
CA GLY A 35 11.91 -14.21 12.85
C GLY A 35 12.53 -12.98 12.18
N ALA A 36 13.70 -12.58 12.67
CA ALA A 36 14.37 -11.35 12.25
C ALA A 36 14.80 -11.29 10.77
N GLY A 37 14.89 -12.43 10.09
CA GLY A 37 15.22 -12.52 8.66
C GLY A 37 14.02 -12.51 7.73
N ASP A 38 12.79 -12.49 8.27
CA ASP A 38 11.59 -12.53 7.45
C ASP A 38 11.37 -11.24 6.66
N GLN A 39 10.91 -11.39 5.42
CA GLN A 39 10.65 -10.29 4.49
C GLN A 39 9.26 -10.37 3.84
N ILE A 40 8.45 -11.39 4.20
CA ILE A 40 7.20 -11.70 3.51
C ILE A 40 5.97 -11.73 4.43
N GLY A 41 6.15 -11.51 5.73
CA GLY A 41 5.09 -11.32 6.70
C GLY A 41 4.01 -12.40 6.65
N ASN A 42 2.76 -12.00 6.60
CA ASN A 42 1.62 -12.91 6.57
C ASN A 42 1.52 -13.75 5.27
N SER A 43 2.31 -13.48 4.24
CA SER A 43 2.42 -14.41 3.09
C SER A 43 2.95 -15.79 3.51
N ASN A 44 3.63 -15.90 4.65
CA ASN A 44 4.01 -17.16 5.27
C ASN A 44 2.82 -18.09 5.61
N TYR A 45 1.60 -17.56 5.71
CA TYR A 45 0.40 -18.37 5.87
C TYR A 45 -0.09 -19.05 4.57
N ILE A 46 0.48 -18.69 3.42
CA ILE A 46 0.15 -19.34 2.14
C ILE A 46 0.95 -20.64 2.04
N THR A 47 0.49 -21.66 2.77
CA THR A 47 1.10 -22.99 2.78
C THR A 47 0.62 -23.82 1.57
N LYS A 48 1.28 -24.96 1.33
CA LYS A 48 0.87 -25.94 0.31
C LYS A 48 -0.58 -26.39 0.55
N GLU A 49 -0.94 -26.63 1.80
CA GLU A 49 -2.29 -27.06 2.22
C GLU A 49 -3.31 -25.96 1.95
N LYS A 50 -2.97 -24.68 2.23
CA LYS A 50 -3.83 -23.53 1.93
C LYS A 50 -4.06 -23.41 0.42
N THR A 51 -3.02 -23.54 -0.38
CA THR A 51 -3.11 -23.52 -1.85
C THR A 51 -3.96 -24.68 -2.39
N LEU A 52 -3.75 -25.89 -1.88
CA LEU A 52 -4.58 -27.04 -2.24
C LEU A 52 -6.05 -26.88 -1.84
N ALA A 53 -6.31 -26.28 -0.68
CA ALA A 53 -7.67 -25.96 -0.26
C ALA A 53 -8.31 -24.92 -1.19
N ALA A 54 -7.56 -23.88 -1.54
CA ALA A 54 -8.02 -22.82 -2.45
C ALA A 54 -8.35 -23.36 -3.85
N SER A 55 -7.56 -24.28 -4.40
CA SER A 55 -7.80 -24.87 -5.73
C SER A 55 -9.16 -25.59 -5.82
N LYS A 56 -9.65 -26.14 -4.70
CA LYS A 56 -10.96 -26.82 -4.63
C LYS A 56 -12.16 -25.86 -4.67
N LEU A 57 -11.93 -24.55 -4.56
CA LEU A 57 -12.96 -23.52 -4.69
C LEU A 57 -13.32 -23.21 -6.14
N VAL A 58 -12.54 -23.69 -7.10
CA VAL A 58 -12.81 -23.51 -8.53
C VAL A 58 -13.95 -24.44 -8.93
N THR A 59 -15.15 -23.87 -9.11
CA THR A 59 -16.36 -24.64 -9.46
C THR A 59 -16.83 -24.43 -10.88
N THR A 60 -16.57 -23.24 -11.46
CA THR A 60 -17.06 -22.87 -12.79
C THR A 60 -15.95 -22.78 -13.83
N GLY A 61 -14.69 -22.74 -13.43
CA GLY A 61 -13.54 -22.52 -14.31
C GLY A 61 -13.49 -21.12 -14.95
N LYS A 62 -14.39 -20.20 -14.56
CA LYS A 62 -14.41 -18.83 -15.10
C LYS A 62 -13.23 -18.04 -14.55
N ALA A 63 -12.43 -17.46 -15.46
CA ALA A 63 -11.34 -16.58 -15.13
C ALA A 63 -11.77 -15.10 -15.23
N TYR A 64 -11.26 -14.28 -14.33
CA TYR A 64 -11.51 -12.84 -14.30
C TYR A 64 -10.18 -12.08 -14.33
N ARG A 65 -10.08 -11.10 -15.19
CA ARG A 65 -8.95 -10.14 -15.18
C ARG A 65 -9.21 -9.12 -14.07
N LEU A 66 -8.35 -9.07 -13.06
CA LEU A 66 -8.45 -8.09 -11.98
C LEU A 66 -7.60 -6.85 -12.25
N GLY A 67 -6.50 -6.99 -13.00
CA GLY A 67 -5.65 -5.86 -13.37
C GLY A 67 -6.35 -4.93 -14.39
N MET A 68 -6.23 -3.62 -14.17
CA MET A 68 -6.65 -2.63 -15.14
C MET A 68 -5.66 -2.54 -16.32
N GLU A 69 -6.12 -2.00 -17.45
CA GLU A 69 -5.22 -1.62 -18.52
C GLU A 69 -4.42 -0.39 -18.10
N THR A 70 -3.08 -0.47 -18.22
CA THR A 70 -2.18 0.63 -17.90
C THR A 70 -1.54 1.16 -19.16
N ASN A 71 -1.70 2.46 -19.40
CA ASN A 71 -1.17 3.16 -20.54
C ASN A 71 -0.85 4.62 -20.19
N ARG A 72 -0.38 5.41 -21.16
CA ARG A 72 0.00 6.82 -20.93
C ARG A 72 -1.13 7.73 -20.43
N MET A 73 -2.37 7.30 -20.60
CA MET A 73 -3.56 8.05 -20.16
C MET A 73 -4.06 7.59 -18.78
N THR A 74 -3.44 6.56 -18.21
CA THR A 74 -3.84 6.08 -16.88
C THR A 74 -3.64 7.18 -15.84
N PRO A 75 -4.71 7.58 -15.13
CA PRO A 75 -4.62 8.65 -14.13
C PRO A 75 -3.69 8.25 -12.99
N ALA A 76 -2.88 9.20 -12.55
CA ALA A 76 -1.94 9.01 -11.44
C ALA A 76 -1.70 10.33 -10.71
N TYR A 77 -1.38 10.25 -9.43
CA TYR A 77 -0.98 11.43 -8.65
C TYR A 77 0.38 11.96 -9.13
N PRO A 78 0.49 13.26 -9.46
CA PRO A 78 1.76 13.85 -9.87
C PRO A 78 2.87 13.64 -8.82
N PRO A 79 4.11 13.45 -9.22
CA PRO A 79 4.64 13.49 -10.61
C PRO A 79 4.57 12.14 -11.36
N ARG A 80 3.84 11.16 -10.83
CA ARG A 80 3.78 9.81 -11.41
C ARG A 80 3.19 9.83 -12.81
N ASN A 81 3.78 9.04 -13.70
CA ASN A 81 3.29 8.81 -15.04
C ASN A 81 3.71 7.41 -15.54
N TYR A 82 3.15 7.03 -16.67
CA TYR A 82 3.48 5.79 -17.36
C TYR A 82 3.59 6.08 -18.87
N ALA A 83 4.64 5.61 -19.49
CA ALA A 83 4.87 5.78 -20.92
C ALA A 83 5.32 4.47 -21.56
N VAL A 84 4.77 4.19 -22.74
CA VAL A 84 5.22 3.10 -23.60
C VAL A 84 5.67 3.71 -24.93
N THR A 85 6.83 3.32 -25.39
CA THR A 85 7.34 3.68 -26.72
C THR A 85 7.59 2.40 -27.50
N VAL A 86 6.92 2.26 -28.64
CA VAL A 86 7.16 1.14 -29.56
C VAL A 86 8.32 1.52 -30.47
N VAL A 87 9.29 0.63 -30.58
CA VAL A 87 10.44 0.77 -31.47
C VAL A 87 10.42 -0.32 -32.53
N GLN A 88 10.79 0.05 -33.75
CA GLN A 88 10.83 -0.84 -34.90
C GLN A 88 12.17 -0.67 -35.63
N PRO A 89 12.70 -1.71 -36.30
CA PRO A 89 13.80 -1.53 -37.22
C PRO A 89 13.41 -0.52 -38.34
N GLY A 90 14.20 0.58 -38.47
CA GLY A 90 13.91 1.66 -39.42
C GLY A 90 12.69 2.52 -39.12
N GLN A 91 12.13 2.42 -37.90
CA GLN A 91 10.96 3.16 -37.42
C GLN A 91 9.67 2.80 -38.15
N VAL A 92 8.65 3.68 -38.07
CA VAL A 92 7.30 3.42 -38.58
C VAL A 92 7.33 2.93 -40.06
N GLY A 93 6.71 1.78 -40.29
CA GLY A 93 6.73 1.10 -41.56
C GLY A 93 7.90 0.14 -41.74
N GLY A 94 8.89 0.24 -40.90
CA GLY A 94 9.96 -0.75 -40.68
C GLY A 94 10.87 -1.05 -41.87
N VAL A 95 12.07 -1.48 -41.55
CA VAL A 95 12.98 -2.16 -42.48
C VAL A 95 12.87 -3.66 -42.18
N THR A 96 12.79 -4.48 -43.23
CA THR A 96 12.77 -5.93 -43.09
C THR A 96 14.17 -6.48 -42.92
N ILE A 97 14.33 -7.50 -42.07
CA ILE A 97 15.59 -8.14 -41.73
C ILE A 97 15.61 -9.58 -42.28
N GLY A 98 16.72 -9.92 -42.90
CA GLY A 98 16.98 -11.27 -43.42
C GLY A 98 16.18 -11.64 -44.65
N PRO A 99 16.46 -12.86 -45.25
CA PRO A 99 15.81 -13.32 -46.46
C PRO A 99 14.31 -13.62 -46.28
N ASN A 100 13.88 -13.90 -45.08
CA ASN A 100 12.48 -14.12 -44.68
C ASN A 100 11.71 -12.82 -44.39
N LYS A 101 12.38 -11.67 -44.55
CA LYS A 101 11.78 -10.33 -44.40
C LYS A 101 11.06 -10.11 -43.08
N LEU A 102 11.71 -10.51 -41.97
CA LEU A 102 11.20 -10.32 -40.59
C LEU A 102 10.98 -8.82 -40.31
N ASN A 103 9.85 -8.50 -39.71
CA ASN A 103 9.61 -7.27 -38.96
C ASN A 103 9.26 -7.59 -37.53
N TYR A 104 9.55 -6.67 -36.63
CA TYR A 104 9.16 -6.80 -35.21
C TYR A 104 8.95 -5.43 -34.58
N ASN A 105 8.27 -5.44 -33.47
CA ASN A 105 8.11 -4.29 -32.57
C ASN A 105 8.63 -4.68 -31.20
N ASP A 106 9.42 -3.81 -30.61
CA ASP A 106 9.82 -3.89 -29.21
C ASP A 106 9.25 -2.72 -28.43
N ASP A 107 9.01 -2.91 -27.14
CA ASP A 107 8.44 -1.91 -26.27
C ASP A 107 9.45 -1.46 -25.22
N ILE A 108 9.57 -0.13 -25.06
CA ILE A 108 10.26 0.49 -23.93
C ILE A 108 9.21 1.04 -22.98
N VAL A 109 9.25 0.59 -21.73
CA VAL A 109 8.37 1.08 -20.66
C VAL A 109 9.16 1.99 -19.74
N MET A 110 8.62 3.19 -19.51
CA MET A 110 9.11 4.14 -18.52
C MET A 110 7.94 4.54 -17.63
N GLY A 111 8.02 4.29 -16.33
CA GLY A 111 6.90 4.60 -15.46
C GLY A 111 7.17 4.35 -13.99
N TRP A 112 6.27 4.82 -13.18
CA TRP A 112 6.19 4.47 -11.77
C TRP A 112 5.39 3.17 -11.61
N ASN A 113 5.89 2.22 -10.83
CA ASN A 113 5.17 0.97 -10.54
C ASN A 113 3.81 1.21 -9.86
N GLY A 114 3.65 2.36 -9.18
CA GLY A 114 2.41 2.78 -8.56
C GLY A 114 1.39 3.42 -9.52
N VAL A 115 1.50 3.22 -10.85
CA VAL A 115 0.50 3.65 -11.83
C VAL A 115 -0.28 2.44 -12.32
N GLY A 116 -1.60 2.48 -12.18
CA GLY A 116 -2.47 1.34 -12.49
C GLY A 116 -2.52 0.30 -11.37
N SER A 117 -2.74 -0.96 -11.74
CA SER A 117 -2.76 -2.05 -10.75
C SER A 117 -1.37 -2.35 -10.22
N GLN A 118 -1.22 -2.40 -8.90
CA GLN A 118 0.04 -2.62 -8.22
C GLN A 118 -0.12 -3.53 -7.01
N LEU A 119 0.97 -4.00 -6.46
CA LEU A 119 1.07 -4.66 -5.16
C LEU A 119 2.24 -4.06 -4.40
N ASP A 120 1.97 -3.47 -3.25
CA ASP A 120 2.97 -2.88 -2.38
C ASP A 120 3.65 -3.95 -1.53
N GLY A 121 4.98 -3.97 -1.57
CA GLY A 121 5.78 -4.80 -0.68
C GLY A 121 6.15 -4.05 0.60
N PHE A 122 6.75 -4.77 1.55
CA PHE A 122 7.12 -4.24 2.88
C PHE A 122 8.17 -3.12 2.86
N GLY A 123 8.85 -2.91 1.74
CA GLY A 123 9.77 -1.79 1.53
C GLY A 123 9.09 -0.49 1.07
N HIS A 124 7.75 -0.47 0.91
CA HIS A 124 7.06 0.69 0.36
C HIS A 124 6.84 1.81 1.39
N ILE A 125 6.29 1.52 2.55
CA ILE A 125 6.02 2.52 3.61
C ILE A 125 6.61 2.07 4.94
N GLY A 126 7.18 3.03 5.67
CA GLY A 126 7.69 2.86 7.02
C GLY A 126 7.18 3.94 7.98
N ILE A 127 7.61 3.85 9.23
CA ILE A 127 7.37 4.82 10.30
C ILE A 127 8.72 5.27 10.83
N GLU A 128 9.01 6.57 10.85
CA GLU A 128 10.29 7.13 11.34
C GLU A 128 11.53 6.45 10.72
N ASN A 129 11.49 6.18 9.41
CA ASN A 129 12.52 5.45 8.66
C ASN A 129 12.72 3.98 9.07
N MET A 130 11.80 3.43 9.87
CA MET A 130 11.73 2.02 10.21
C MET A 130 10.66 1.33 9.38
N TYR A 131 11.02 0.25 8.74
CA TYR A 131 10.17 -0.57 7.89
C TYR A 131 9.95 -1.93 8.54
N TYR A 132 9.15 -2.77 7.89
CA TYR A 132 8.84 -4.10 8.37
C TYR A 132 10.05 -4.80 8.97
N ASN A 133 9.82 -5.51 10.06
CA ASN A 133 10.77 -6.38 10.73
C ASN A 133 12.09 -5.66 11.11
N CYS A 134 11.95 -4.42 11.60
CA CYS A 134 13.04 -3.60 12.13
C CYS A 134 14.12 -3.21 11.09
N ASN A 135 13.79 -3.21 9.80
CA ASN A 135 14.73 -2.76 8.79
C ASN A 135 14.75 -1.23 8.70
N LYS A 136 15.91 -0.61 8.87
CA LYS A 136 16.09 0.84 8.70
C LYS A 136 16.26 1.19 7.24
N ALA A 137 15.61 2.26 6.78
CA ALA A 137 15.69 2.71 5.39
C ALA A 137 17.14 2.83 4.87
N GLY A 138 18.03 3.41 5.67
CA GLY A 138 19.44 3.60 5.28
C GLY A 138 20.23 2.31 5.06
N ASP A 139 19.73 1.18 5.56
CA ASP A 139 20.43 -0.10 5.44
C ASP A 139 20.05 -0.86 4.16
N PHE A 140 18.89 -0.56 3.55
CA PHE A 140 18.40 -1.37 2.42
C PHE A 140 17.87 -0.56 1.23
N ALA A 141 17.43 0.68 1.41
CA ALA A 141 16.88 1.50 0.34
C ALA A 141 18.01 2.24 -0.39
N GLN A 142 18.30 1.84 -1.63
CA GLN A 142 19.32 2.43 -2.47
C GLN A 142 18.69 3.03 -3.72
N ILE A 143 19.37 4.00 -4.34
CA ILE A 143 18.90 4.62 -5.59
C ILE A 143 18.76 3.61 -6.74
N THR A 144 19.48 2.52 -6.67
CA THR A 144 19.46 1.41 -7.66
C THR A 144 18.39 0.36 -7.37
N GLY A 145 17.69 0.47 -6.24
CA GLY A 145 16.65 -0.47 -5.82
C GLY A 145 16.77 -0.85 -4.34
N LEU A 146 15.82 -1.62 -3.88
CA LEU A 146 15.82 -2.15 -2.52
C LEU A 146 16.72 -3.40 -2.45
N THR A 147 17.52 -3.54 -1.40
CA THR A 147 18.33 -4.75 -1.16
C THR A 147 17.64 -5.73 -0.21
N LYS A 148 16.53 -5.32 0.40
CA LYS A 148 15.61 -6.11 1.23
C LYS A 148 14.20 -5.60 1.06
N LEU A 149 13.22 -6.39 1.46
CA LEU A 149 11.80 -6.03 1.49
C LEU A 149 11.22 -5.67 0.12
N GLY A 150 11.92 -6.01 -0.97
CA GLY A 150 11.42 -5.85 -2.32
C GLY A 150 10.28 -6.83 -2.60
N ILE A 151 9.37 -6.45 -3.49
CA ILE A 151 8.21 -7.29 -3.84
C ILE A 151 8.61 -8.64 -4.46
N GLU A 152 9.79 -8.74 -5.04
CA GLU A 152 10.35 -9.98 -5.60
C GLU A 152 10.63 -11.05 -4.54
N THR A 153 10.68 -10.68 -3.25
CA THR A 153 10.84 -11.64 -2.15
C THR A 153 9.52 -12.36 -1.83
N VAL A 154 8.38 -11.75 -2.16
CA VAL A 154 7.07 -12.34 -1.91
C VAL A 154 6.82 -13.48 -2.89
N PRO A 155 6.50 -14.71 -2.41
CA PRO A 155 6.24 -15.84 -3.29
C PRO A 155 4.96 -15.65 -4.11
N ALA A 156 4.75 -16.53 -5.09
CA ALA A 156 3.51 -16.56 -5.83
C ALA A 156 2.30 -16.69 -4.89
N ILE A 157 1.35 -15.77 -5.00
CA ILE A 157 0.14 -15.75 -4.19
C ILE A 157 -0.90 -16.69 -4.82
N ALA A 158 -1.05 -17.88 -4.26
CA ALA A 158 -2.04 -18.87 -4.66
C ALA A 158 -2.87 -19.29 -3.44
N THR A 159 -3.95 -18.56 -3.17
CA THR A 159 -4.77 -18.73 -1.96
C THR A 159 -6.23 -18.38 -2.23
N ARG A 160 -7.08 -18.49 -1.19
CA ARG A 160 -8.46 -18.05 -1.26
C ARG A 160 -8.54 -16.53 -1.34
N GLY A 161 -9.24 -16.02 -2.37
CA GLY A 161 -9.62 -14.61 -2.49
C GLY A 161 -11.05 -14.40 -2.00
N ILE A 162 -11.28 -13.35 -1.25
CA ILE A 162 -12.58 -12.87 -0.80
C ILE A 162 -12.82 -11.50 -1.41
N LEU A 163 -13.84 -11.37 -2.26
CA LEU A 163 -14.28 -10.06 -2.77
C LEU A 163 -15.49 -9.59 -1.97
N LEU A 164 -15.36 -8.46 -1.29
CA LEU A 164 -16.43 -7.81 -0.54
C LEU A 164 -17.02 -6.66 -1.37
N ASP A 165 -18.29 -6.79 -1.71
CA ASP A 165 -19.04 -5.76 -2.45
C ASP A 165 -19.54 -4.69 -1.47
N MET A 166 -18.72 -3.63 -1.30
CA MET A 166 -19.04 -2.52 -0.43
C MET A 166 -20.10 -1.60 -1.06
N THR A 167 -20.25 -1.61 -2.37
CA THR A 167 -21.30 -0.84 -3.05
C THR A 167 -22.69 -1.37 -2.70
N ALA A 168 -22.87 -2.69 -2.72
CA ALA A 168 -24.13 -3.32 -2.39
C ALA A 168 -24.49 -3.16 -0.90
N LEU A 169 -23.48 -3.06 -0.03
CA LEU A 169 -23.68 -2.84 1.40
C LEU A 169 -24.04 -1.39 1.71
N LEU A 170 -23.26 -0.43 1.18
CA LEU A 170 -23.28 0.96 1.65
C LEU A 170 -24.04 1.92 0.74
N ASN A 171 -24.26 1.56 -0.53
CA ASN A 171 -24.89 2.45 -1.51
C ASN A 171 -25.80 1.76 -2.53
N GLY A 172 -26.48 0.71 -2.14
CA GLY A 172 -27.48 0.04 -3.00
C GLY A 172 -26.93 -0.46 -4.34
N GLY A 173 -25.64 -0.82 -4.40
CA GLY A 173 -24.97 -1.30 -5.62
C GLY A 173 -24.42 -0.17 -6.52
N GLN A 174 -24.53 1.09 -6.11
CA GLN A 174 -23.94 2.21 -6.83
C GLN A 174 -22.54 2.51 -6.30
N MET A 175 -21.67 3.06 -7.16
CA MET A 175 -20.33 3.52 -6.78
C MET A 175 -20.37 4.32 -5.47
N LEU A 176 -19.43 4.06 -4.58
CA LEU A 176 -19.28 4.79 -3.32
C LEU A 176 -18.77 6.22 -3.59
N LYS A 177 -18.95 7.09 -2.59
CA LYS A 177 -18.43 8.45 -2.63
C LYS A 177 -17.03 8.48 -2.00
N GLU A 178 -16.22 9.45 -2.43
CA GLU A 178 -14.97 9.82 -1.76
C GLU A 178 -15.19 10.06 -0.26
N GLY A 179 -14.26 9.67 0.58
CA GLY A 179 -14.36 9.78 2.03
C GLY A 179 -15.27 8.74 2.71
N THR A 180 -15.85 7.80 1.94
CA THR A 180 -16.61 6.69 2.53
C THR A 180 -15.63 5.66 3.08
N ALA A 181 -15.42 5.67 4.40
CA ALA A 181 -14.60 4.69 5.10
C ALA A 181 -15.38 3.40 5.39
N PHE A 182 -14.69 2.27 5.38
CA PHE A 182 -15.22 1.02 5.92
C PHE A 182 -14.21 0.37 6.86
N ASN A 183 -14.71 -0.05 8.01
CA ASN A 183 -13.95 -0.62 9.10
C ASN A 183 -14.47 -2.03 9.45
N GLN A 184 -14.12 -2.53 10.62
CA GLN A 184 -14.52 -3.89 11.06
C GLN A 184 -16.04 -4.11 10.93
N THR A 185 -16.85 -3.18 11.37
CA THR A 185 -18.32 -3.29 11.34
C THR A 185 -18.85 -3.51 9.93
N GLU A 186 -18.37 -2.71 8.97
CA GLU A 186 -18.78 -2.80 7.56
C GLU A 186 -18.24 -4.09 6.90
N ILE A 187 -17.01 -4.49 7.25
CA ILE A 187 -16.40 -5.74 6.76
C ILE A 187 -17.24 -6.95 7.23
N GLU A 188 -17.58 -7.02 8.50
CA GLU A 188 -18.40 -8.10 9.06
C GLU A 188 -19.81 -8.10 8.47
N ALA A 189 -20.40 -6.93 8.27
CA ALA A 189 -21.70 -6.80 7.61
C ALA A 189 -21.66 -7.27 6.15
N ALA A 190 -20.58 -6.96 5.40
CA ALA A 190 -20.39 -7.44 4.03
C ALA A 190 -20.24 -8.98 3.98
N LEU A 191 -19.42 -9.54 4.87
CA LEU A 191 -19.30 -11.01 5.01
C LEU A 191 -20.68 -11.67 5.25
N LYS A 192 -21.42 -11.17 6.22
CA LYS A 192 -22.75 -11.66 6.56
C LYS A 192 -23.72 -11.55 5.37
N ARG A 193 -23.73 -10.39 4.70
CA ARG A 193 -24.57 -10.16 3.51
C ARG A 193 -24.30 -11.16 2.40
N GLN A 194 -23.02 -11.48 2.17
CA GLN A 194 -22.58 -12.39 1.10
C GLN A 194 -22.57 -13.86 1.51
N GLY A 195 -22.95 -14.21 2.75
CA GLY A 195 -22.94 -15.57 3.26
C GLY A 195 -21.55 -16.17 3.45
N ILE A 196 -20.53 -15.32 3.58
CA ILE A 196 -19.15 -15.74 3.81
C ILE A 196 -18.95 -15.96 5.32
N LYS A 197 -18.55 -17.16 5.71
CA LYS A 197 -18.44 -17.54 7.13
C LYS A 197 -17.40 -16.74 7.88
N ALA A 198 -16.20 -16.66 7.34
CA ALA A 198 -15.06 -16.00 7.98
C ALA A 198 -13.94 -15.72 6.98
N ILE A 199 -13.12 -14.73 7.30
CA ILE A 199 -11.79 -14.54 6.73
C ILE A 199 -10.83 -15.43 7.53
N GLU A 200 -9.93 -16.11 6.84
CA GLU A 200 -8.95 -17.02 7.43
C GLU A 200 -7.53 -16.53 7.18
N LYS A 201 -6.60 -17.00 8.00
CA LYS A 201 -5.17 -16.72 7.79
C LYS A 201 -4.73 -17.07 6.38
N GLY A 202 -3.96 -16.17 5.78
CA GLY A 202 -3.45 -16.34 4.43
C GLY A 202 -4.47 -16.08 3.31
N ASP A 203 -5.68 -15.60 3.60
CA ASP A 203 -6.60 -15.12 2.56
C ASP A 203 -6.14 -13.80 1.97
N VAL A 204 -6.59 -13.52 0.75
CA VAL A 204 -6.55 -12.19 0.13
C VAL A 204 -7.95 -11.58 0.20
N VAL A 205 -8.06 -10.37 0.74
CA VAL A 205 -9.35 -9.66 0.85
C VAL A 205 -9.35 -8.48 -0.10
N LEU A 206 -10.33 -8.45 -0.99
CA LEU A 206 -10.50 -7.41 -2.00
C LEU A 206 -11.83 -6.67 -1.76
N PHE A 207 -11.81 -5.35 -1.90
CA PHE A 207 -12.97 -4.49 -1.76
C PHE A 207 -13.39 -3.94 -3.12
N TYR A 208 -14.66 -4.10 -3.45
CA TYR A 208 -15.26 -3.46 -4.61
C TYR A 208 -16.03 -2.21 -4.17
N THR A 209 -15.59 -1.06 -4.63
CA THR A 209 -16.15 0.25 -4.32
C THR A 209 -16.80 0.92 -5.53
N GLY A 210 -16.55 0.39 -6.73
CA GLY A 210 -16.97 0.96 -8.00
C GLY A 210 -16.11 2.13 -8.48
N TRP A 211 -15.08 2.54 -7.70
CA TRP A 211 -14.28 3.74 -7.95
C TRP A 211 -13.48 3.67 -9.26
N LEU A 212 -12.99 2.49 -9.62
CA LEU A 212 -12.28 2.26 -10.88
C LEU A 212 -13.11 2.67 -12.11
N SER A 213 -14.43 2.72 -12.01
CA SER A 213 -15.31 3.12 -13.11
C SER A 213 -15.14 4.58 -13.57
N LEU A 214 -14.44 5.40 -12.80
CA LEU A 214 -14.09 6.79 -13.14
C LEU A 214 -12.94 6.89 -14.13
N VAL A 215 -12.05 5.90 -14.18
CA VAL A 215 -10.87 5.92 -15.04
C VAL A 215 -11.30 6.07 -16.52
N GLY A 216 -10.71 7.05 -17.19
CA GLY A 216 -11.05 7.42 -18.56
C GLY A 216 -12.39 8.14 -18.73
N LYS A 217 -13.10 8.44 -17.64
CA LYS A 217 -14.37 9.21 -17.66
C LYS A 217 -14.27 10.48 -16.81
N ASP A 218 -13.72 10.39 -15.63
CA ASP A 218 -13.49 11.52 -14.73
C ASP A 218 -12.21 11.28 -13.93
N ASP A 219 -11.09 11.32 -14.62
CA ASP A 219 -9.77 11.08 -14.03
C ASP A 219 -9.40 12.11 -12.96
N LYS A 220 -9.93 13.31 -13.07
CA LYS A 220 -9.73 14.35 -12.05
C LYS A 220 -10.38 13.94 -10.73
N ARG A 221 -11.60 13.45 -10.77
CA ARG A 221 -12.28 12.95 -9.58
C ARG A 221 -11.61 11.69 -9.04
N TYR A 222 -11.20 10.78 -9.93
CA TYR A 222 -10.47 9.56 -9.55
C TYR A 222 -9.25 9.90 -8.67
N ASN A 223 -8.52 10.97 -9.00
CA ASN A 223 -7.32 11.42 -8.28
C ASN A 223 -7.60 12.44 -7.16
N SER A 224 -8.85 12.81 -6.86
CA SER A 224 -9.13 13.85 -5.86
C SER A 224 -9.46 13.31 -4.46
N GLY A 225 -9.76 12.05 -4.37
CA GLY A 225 -10.15 11.33 -3.16
C GLY A 225 -10.67 9.97 -3.54
N GLU A 226 -11.02 9.14 -2.55
CA GLU A 226 -11.60 7.81 -2.81
C GLU A 226 -12.34 7.25 -1.60
N PRO A 227 -13.28 6.31 -1.78
CA PRO A 227 -13.75 5.44 -0.73
C PRO A 227 -12.66 4.41 -0.42
N GLY A 228 -12.58 3.95 0.81
CA GLY A 228 -11.55 2.98 1.12
C GLY A 228 -11.57 2.43 2.53
N LEU A 229 -10.60 1.60 2.80
CA LEU A 229 -10.37 0.99 4.10
C LEU A 229 -9.99 2.05 5.13
N GLY A 230 -10.58 1.98 6.32
CA GLY A 230 -10.17 2.76 7.48
C GLY A 230 -9.11 2.04 8.31
N VAL A 231 -8.44 2.77 9.21
CA VAL A 231 -7.39 2.20 10.09
C VAL A 231 -7.94 1.09 10.98
N GLY A 232 -9.18 1.23 11.49
CA GLY A 232 -9.83 0.17 12.27
C GLY A 232 -10.03 -1.11 11.47
N GLY A 233 -10.39 -0.99 10.19
CA GLY A 233 -10.51 -2.12 9.27
C GLY A 233 -9.17 -2.78 8.96
N ALA A 234 -8.12 -1.98 8.77
CA ALA A 234 -6.76 -2.47 8.57
C ALA A 234 -6.28 -3.30 9.77
N LYS A 235 -6.42 -2.78 10.99
CA LYS A 235 -6.08 -3.49 12.23
C LYS A 235 -6.88 -4.79 12.39
N TYR A 236 -8.16 -4.76 12.06
CA TYR A 236 -9.00 -5.96 12.09
C TYR A 236 -8.48 -7.03 11.12
N LEU A 237 -8.24 -6.68 9.85
CA LEU A 237 -7.72 -7.61 8.85
C LEU A 237 -6.33 -8.15 9.19
N ALA A 238 -5.45 -7.30 9.68
CA ALA A 238 -4.13 -7.69 10.15
C ALA A 238 -4.23 -8.72 11.30
N SER A 239 -5.13 -8.50 12.26
CA SER A 239 -5.37 -9.43 13.38
C SER A 239 -5.86 -10.80 12.93
N LEU A 240 -6.57 -10.87 11.79
CA LEU A 240 -7.01 -12.12 11.19
C LEU A 240 -5.89 -12.84 10.41
N GLY A 241 -4.76 -12.19 10.18
CA GLY A 241 -3.63 -12.78 9.48
C GLY A 241 -3.84 -12.90 7.96
N VAL A 242 -4.52 -11.95 7.32
CA VAL A 242 -4.65 -11.90 5.86
C VAL A 242 -3.29 -11.74 5.19
N ALA A 243 -3.11 -12.35 4.03
CA ALA A 243 -1.86 -12.27 3.27
C ALA A 243 -1.75 -10.98 2.45
N ALA A 244 -2.87 -10.49 1.93
CA ALA A 244 -2.93 -9.23 1.21
C ALA A 244 -4.34 -8.63 1.27
N VAL A 245 -4.40 -7.32 1.08
CA VAL A 245 -5.64 -6.54 0.99
C VAL A 245 -5.57 -5.67 -0.27
N GLY A 246 -6.70 -5.50 -0.95
CA GLY A 246 -6.76 -4.67 -2.14
C GLY A 246 -8.14 -4.05 -2.37
N ALA A 247 -8.20 -3.06 -3.26
CA ALA A 247 -9.44 -2.43 -3.69
C ALA A 247 -9.37 -2.02 -5.17
N ASP A 248 -10.50 -1.58 -5.70
CA ASP A 248 -10.60 -0.97 -7.03
C ASP A 248 -10.44 0.55 -7.00
N SER A 249 -9.84 1.08 -5.94
CA SER A 249 -9.44 2.48 -5.78
C SER A 249 -7.93 2.65 -5.97
N TRP A 250 -7.46 3.90 -5.97
CA TRP A 250 -6.05 4.19 -6.22
C TRP A 250 -5.13 3.73 -5.08
N GLY A 251 -5.49 4.03 -3.84
CA GLY A 251 -4.62 3.84 -2.68
C GLY A 251 -5.17 2.90 -1.61
N LEU A 252 -6.27 2.18 -1.88
CA LEU A 252 -6.89 1.27 -0.91
C LEU A 252 -7.54 1.99 0.28
N GLU A 253 -6.86 2.93 0.92
CA GLU A 253 -7.38 3.61 2.11
C GLU A 253 -8.25 4.81 1.74
N VAL A 254 -9.17 5.14 2.63
CA VAL A 254 -10.12 6.23 2.41
C VAL A 254 -9.42 7.58 2.29
N LEU A 255 -9.81 8.38 1.29
CA LEU A 255 -9.38 9.77 1.11
C LEU A 255 -10.61 10.69 0.95
N PRO A 256 -10.72 11.80 1.73
CA PRO A 256 -9.80 12.24 2.80
C PRO A 256 -9.63 11.22 3.92
N PHE A 257 -8.45 11.19 4.53
CA PHE A 257 -8.17 10.30 5.65
C PHE A 257 -9.17 10.47 6.80
N GLU A 258 -9.43 9.39 7.53
CA GLU A 258 -10.24 9.48 8.76
C GLU A 258 -9.59 10.44 9.77
N LYS A 259 -10.43 11.06 10.59
CA LYS A 259 -9.95 11.91 11.68
C LYS A 259 -8.98 11.11 12.55
N ASP A 260 -7.84 11.69 12.85
CA ASP A 260 -6.77 11.13 13.70
C ASP A 260 -6.05 9.88 13.12
N ALA A 261 -6.33 9.50 11.87
CA ALA A 261 -5.66 8.37 11.21
C ALA A 261 -4.22 8.67 10.76
N GLY A 262 -3.87 9.95 10.65
CA GLY A 262 -2.62 10.37 10.04
C GLY A 262 -2.61 10.19 8.51
N VAL A 263 -1.46 10.46 7.91
CA VAL A 263 -1.26 10.30 6.46
C VAL A 263 -0.87 8.85 6.17
N PHE A 264 -1.62 8.17 5.34
CA PHE A 264 -1.40 6.75 5.00
C PHE A 264 -1.39 5.81 6.21
N GLY A 265 -2.29 6.03 7.18
CA GLY A 265 -2.38 5.24 8.41
C GLY A 265 -2.74 3.76 8.18
N VAL A 266 -3.50 3.46 7.14
CA VAL A 266 -3.80 2.06 6.74
C VAL A 266 -2.54 1.37 6.23
N HIS A 267 -1.77 2.02 5.36
CA HIS A 267 -0.50 1.48 4.88
C HIS A 267 0.49 1.27 6.03
N GLN A 268 0.58 2.24 6.94
CA GLN A 268 1.44 2.11 8.12
C GLN A 268 1.02 0.94 9.02
N THR A 269 -0.28 0.69 9.16
CA THR A 269 -0.78 -0.47 9.89
C THR A 269 -0.48 -1.80 9.19
N LEU A 270 -0.63 -1.86 7.85
CA LEU A 270 -0.51 -3.12 7.11
C LEU A 270 0.93 -3.51 6.77
N LEU A 271 1.82 -2.55 6.55
CA LEU A 271 3.16 -2.82 6.06
C LEU A 271 4.22 -2.89 7.18
N PRO A 272 4.53 -1.81 7.94
CA PRO A 272 5.59 -1.89 8.93
C PRO A 272 5.20 -2.60 10.23
N GLU A 273 3.92 -2.62 10.61
CA GLU A 273 3.48 -3.15 11.90
C GLU A 273 3.11 -4.65 11.86
N ASN A 274 2.91 -5.25 10.72
CA ASN A 274 2.43 -6.63 10.53
C ASN A 274 3.23 -7.40 9.50
#